data_2a764feb6c600d8ba98f9d21c1b32130
#
_entry.id   2a764feb6c600d8ba98f9d21c1b32130
#
_cell.length_a   1.000
_cell.length_b   1.000
_cell.length_c   1.000
_cell.angle_alpha   90.00
_cell.angle_beta   90.00
_cell.angle_gamma   90.00
#
_symmetry.space_group_name_H-M   'P 1'
#
loop_
_entity.id
_entity.type
_entity.pdbx_description
1 polymer ?
#
loop_
_entity_poly.entity_id
_entity_poly.type
_entity_poly.pdbx_seq_one_letter_code
_entity_poly.pdbx_strand_id
1 'polypeptide(L)'
;MTIPSRNINFPTAIKFGAGRIKELAELCKANGIKRPLFVTDPGLAQMPMVTAILDDLKAAGLGVALFSDVRPNPVESNIHAGIKAYKAGKHDGVIAFGGGSGLDVGKLIALMHGQAISVFDLEDIGDWWTRADASKISPIIAVPTTAGTGSEVGRAGVVTHPETHEKKIIFHPAIMPKVALLDPELSAGLPPKLTAATGMDALAHCLEAYCAPFYHPLAKGVGLEGMALIKDNLAKAVKKGQDLDARGNMLVASSMGATAFQRGLGAIHALSHPFGGLYDAHHGLLNGIVMPYVLKANRKKIEKDIERAAAYLGIKGGFNGFLKWILSLRKEIGIPHKLADIGIDTKRLDEVAKMAIKDPSAGGNPIQFSEKQYKALAKKCVTGDL
;
A
#
# COMPACT_ATOMS: atom_id res chain seq x y z
N MET A 1 33.02 0.24 -12.67
CA MET A 1 31.79 -0.29 -12.04
C MET A 1 30.98 -1.00 -13.13
N THR A 2 30.74 -2.29 -12.97
CA THR A 2 29.85 -3.04 -13.88
C THR A 2 28.39 -2.66 -13.56
N ILE A 3 27.63 -2.27 -14.57
CA ILE A 3 26.20 -2.00 -14.45
C ILE A 3 25.50 -3.35 -14.15
N PRO A 4 24.77 -3.49 -13.01
CA PRO A 4 24.13 -4.74 -12.67
C PRO A 4 22.95 -5.02 -13.58
N SER A 5 22.71 -6.30 -13.88
CA SER A 5 21.47 -6.73 -14.57
C SER A 5 20.27 -6.57 -13.63
N ARG A 6 19.18 -5.95 -14.11
CA ARG A 6 17.94 -5.71 -13.35
C ARG A 6 16.71 -5.79 -14.27
N ASN A 7 15.63 -6.31 -13.70
CA ASN A 7 14.31 -6.20 -14.30
C ASN A 7 13.67 -4.88 -13.88
N ILE A 8 13.13 -4.15 -14.85
CA ILE A 8 12.48 -2.85 -14.64
C ILE A 8 11.04 -3.01 -15.12
N ASN A 9 10.09 -2.90 -14.17
CA ASN A 9 8.67 -3.09 -14.44
C ASN A 9 7.92 -1.77 -14.26
N PHE A 10 7.00 -1.49 -15.18
CA PHE A 10 6.06 -0.38 -15.06
C PHE A 10 4.67 -0.88 -14.69
N PRO A 11 3.86 -0.04 -14.02
CA PRO A 11 2.49 -0.40 -13.70
C PRO A 11 1.64 -0.55 -14.95
N THR A 12 0.42 -1.04 -14.74
CA THR A 12 -0.64 -1.19 -15.73
C THR A 12 -1.13 0.15 -16.30
N ALA A 13 -2.14 0.10 -17.17
CA ALA A 13 -2.82 1.30 -17.67
C ALA A 13 -3.53 2.04 -16.51
N ILE A 14 -3.17 3.30 -16.31
CA ILE A 14 -3.77 4.16 -15.30
C ILE A 14 -4.80 5.09 -15.98
N LYS A 15 -6.04 5.06 -15.50
CA LYS A 15 -7.12 5.98 -15.88
C LYS A 15 -7.31 6.97 -14.73
N PHE A 16 -6.83 8.21 -14.91
CA PHE A 16 -6.82 9.22 -13.86
C PHE A 16 -7.73 10.40 -14.21
N GLY A 17 -8.54 10.86 -13.25
CA GLY A 17 -9.36 12.06 -13.33
C GLY A 17 -10.69 11.93 -12.58
N ALA A 18 -11.28 13.08 -12.22
CA ALA A 18 -12.58 13.15 -11.56
C ALA A 18 -13.71 12.63 -12.45
N GLY A 19 -14.64 11.87 -11.88
CA GLY A 19 -15.80 11.29 -12.56
C GLY A 19 -15.49 10.12 -13.49
N ARG A 20 -14.21 9.66 -13.54
CA ARG A 20 -13.83 8.54 -14.44
C ARG A 20 -14.37 7.18 -13.98
N ILE A 21 -14.92 7.08 -12.78
CA ILE A 21 -15.64 5.89 -12.33
C ILE A 21 -16.73 5.47 -13.30
N LYS A 22 -17.32 6.42 -14.02
CA LYS A 22 -18.34 6.18 -15.06
C LYS A 22 -17.85 5.32 -16.23
N GLU A 23 -16.54 5.23 -16.44
CA GLU A 23 -15.92 4.38 -17.47
C GLU A 23 -15.85 2.88 -17.03
N LEU A 24 -16.15 2.57 -15.77
CA LEU A 24 -15.92 1.23 -15.20
C LEU A 24 -16.58 0.09 -15.97
N ALA A 25 -17.83 0.29 -16.43
CA ALA A 25 -18.55 -0.71 -17.22
C ALA A 25 -17.86 -0.98 -18.58
N GLU A 26 -17.39 0.05 -19.25
CA GLU A 26 -16.67 -0.07 -20.53
C GLU A 26 -15.31 -0.73 -20.32
N LEU A 27 -14.61 -0.38 -19.24
CA LEU A 27 -13.34 -1.01 -18.87
C LEU A 27 -13.51 -2.51 -18.57
N CYS A 28 -14.59 -2.91 -17.91
CA CYS A 28 -14.93 -4.32 -17.74
C CYS A 28 -15.08 -5.02 -19.10
N LYS A 29 -15.93 -4.48 -19.98
CA LYS A 29 -16.17 -5.05 -21.32
C LYS A 29 -14.89 -5.14 -22.15
N ALA A 30 -14.07 -4.09 -22.16
CA ALA A 30 -12.81 -4.05 -22.89
C ALA A 30 -11.79 -5.10 -22.39
N ASN A 31 -11.89 -5.53 -21.14
CA ASN A 31 -11.05 -6.57 -20.54
C ASN A 31 -11.74 -7.96 -20.50
N GLY A 32 -12.84 -8.15 -21.22
CA GLY A 32 -13.54 -9.42 -21.33
C GLY A 32 -14.38 -9.80 -20.11
N ILE A 33 -14.59 -8.87 -19.17
CA ILE A 33 -15.32 -9.09 -17.92
C ILE A 33 -16.81 -8.80 -18.18
N LYS A 34 -17.64 -9.83 -18.07
CA LYS A 34 -19.10 -9.74 -18.23
C LYS A 34 -19.85 -9.91 -16.91
N ARG A 35 -19.24 -10.61 -15.97
CA ARG A 35 -19.82 -10.94 -14.66
C ARG A 35 -18.81 -10.65 -13.54
N PRO A 36 -18.48 -9.36 -13.29
CA PRO A 36 -17.50 -9.03 -12.26
C PRO A 36 -17.98 -9.37 -10.84
N LEU A 37 -17.07 -9.86 -9.98
CA LEU A 37 -17.27 -9.80 -8.55
C LEU A 37 -16.73 -8.44 -8.06
N PHE A 38 -17.60 -7.60 -7.51
CA PHE A 38 -17.22 -6.32 -6.91
C PHE A 38 -16.82 -6.56 -5.46
N VAL A 39 -15.53 -6.39 -5.15
CA VAL A 39 -14.94 -6.67 -3.83
C VAL A 39 -14.63 -5.37 -3.11
N THR A 40 -15.18 -5.19 -1.91
CA THR A 40 -14.95 -4.01 -1.07
C THR A 40 -15.05 -4.36 0.41
N ASP A 41 -14.85 -3.40 1.31
CA ASP A 41 -15.07 -3.58 2.74
C ASP A 41 -16.53 -3.29 3.16
N PRO A 42 -16.96 -3.75 4.38
CA PRO A 42 -18.34 -3.56 4.84
C PRO A 42 -18.77 -2.10 4.97
N GLY A 43 -17.82 -1.20 5.29
CA GLY A 43 -18.12 0.23 5.45
C GLY A 43 -18.43 0.88 4.10
N LEU A 44 -17.59 0.65 3.11
CA LEU A 44 -17.79 1.15 1.75
C LEU A 44 -19.02 0.52 1.10
N ALA A 45 -19.29 -0.76 1.34
CA ALA A 45 -20.45 -1.46 0.79
C ALA A 45 -21.80 -0.79 1.09
N GLN A 46 -21.88 -0.05 2.20
CA GLN A 46 -23.09 0.66 2.63
C GLN A 46 -23.15 2.11 2.11
N MET A 47 -22.12 2.59 1.44
CA MET A 47 -22.09 3.97 0.96
C MET A 47 -22.93 4.14 -0.32
N PRO A 48 -23.69 5.25 -0.47
CA PRO A 48 -24.50 5.51 -1.65
C PRO A 48 -23.71 5.45 -2.96
N MET A 49 -22.43 5.83 -2.95
CA MET A 49 -21.58 5.76 -4.13
C MET A 49 -21.40 4.33 -4.63
N VAL A 50 -21.28 3.34 -3.74
CA VAL A 50 -21.14 1.93 -4.14
C VAL A 50 -22.44 1.42 -4.72
N THR A 51 -23.59 1.76 -4.14
CA THR A 51 -24.91 1.41 -4.71
C THR A 51 -25.05 1.98 -6.12
N ALA A 52 -24.74 3.26 -6.33
CA ALA A 52 -24.80 3.90 -7.65
C ALA A 52 -23.89 3.20 -8.67
N ILE A 53 -22.65 2.88 -8.30
CA ILE A 53 -21.70 2.16 -9.18
C ILE A 53 -22.26 0.77 -9.56
N LEU A 54 -22.80 0.03 -8.60
CA LEU A 54 -23.38 -1.29 -8.87
C LEU A 54 -24.60 -1.21 -9.79
N ASP A 55 -25.44 -0.18 -9.65
CA ASP A 55 -26.58 0.03 -10.51
C ASP A 55 -26.18 0.45 -11.93
N ASP A 56 -25.17 1.29 -12.08
CA ASP A 56 -24.59 1.64 -13.39
C ASP A 56 -24.02 0.40 -14.10
N LEU A 57 -23.33 -0.49 -13.37
CA LEU A 57 -22.80 -1.74 -13.93
C LEU A 57 -23.92 -2.67 -14.39
N LYS A 58 -24.99 -2.81 -13.60
CA LYS A 58 -26.18 -3.61 -13.98
C LYS A 58 -26.89 -3.00 -15.18
N ALA A 59 -27.10 -1.67 -15.20
CA ALA A 59 -27.71 -0.96 -16.32
C ALA A 59 -26.92 -1.12 -17.61
N ALA A 60 -25.56 -1.23 -17.50
CA ALA A 60 -24.69 -1.54 -18.63
C ALA A 60 -24.72 -3.02 -19.08
N GLY A 61 -25.55 -3.86 -18.45
CA GLY A 61 -25.73 -5.27 -18.78
C GLY A 61 -24.70 -6.23 -18.18
N LEU A 62 -23.95 -5.81 -17.14
CA LEU A 62 -22.99 -6.66 -16.46
C LEU A 62 -23.65 -7.46 -15.32
N GLY A 63 -23.29 -8.75 -15.20
CA GLY A 63 -23.76 -9.63 -14.13
C GLY A 63 -22.97 -9.43 -12.83
N VAL A 64 -22.97 -8.20 -12.29
CA VAL A 64 -22.21 -7.85 -11.10
C VAL A 64 -22.86 -8.40 -9.81
N ALA A 65 -22.01 -8.90 -8.88
CA ALA A 65 -22.39 -9.16 -7.50
C ALA A 65 -21.41 -8.48 -6.54
N LEU A 66 -21.91 -8.11 -5.35
CA LEU A 66 -21.12 -7.49 -4.29
C LEU A 66 -20.60 -8.56 -3.33
N PHE A 67 -19.32 -8.47 -2.99
CA PHE A 67 -18.69 -9.18 -1.87
C PHE A 67 -18.02 -8.16 -0.95
N SER A 68 -18.40 -8.16 0.32
CA SER A 68 -17.95 -7.16 1.28
C SER A 68 -17.41 -7.73 2.61
N ASP A 69 -17.18 -9.04 2.71
CA ASP A 69 -16.52 -9.62 3.90
C ASP A 69 -15.01 -9.45 3.83
N VAL A 70 -14.57 -8.20 3.95
CA VAL A 70 -13.16 -7.79 3.94
C VAL A 70 -12.83 -7.06 5.23
N ARG A 71 -11.87 -7.60 6.00
CA ARG A 71 -11.38 -6.96 7.24
C ARG A 71 -10.25 -5.98 6.95
N PRO A 72 -9.99 -5.00 7.85
CA PRO A 72 -8.85 -4.06 7.71
C PRO A 72 -7.49 -4.74 7.60
N ASN A 73 -7.27 -5.85 8.33
CA ASN A 73 -6.12 -6.74 8.18
C ASN A 73 -6.63 -8.10 7.69
N PRO A 74 -6.72 -8.32 6.36
CA PRO A 74 -7.36 -9.50 5.80
C PRO A 74 -6.67 -10.78 6.25
N VAL A 75 -7.46 -11.82 6.46
CA VAL A 75 -7.02 -13.18 6.77
C VAL A 75 -7.50 -14.15 5.69
N GLU A 76 -6.96 -15.36 5.67
CA GLU A 76 -7.28 -16.38 4.66
C GLU A 76 -8.78 -16.67 4.52
N SER A 77 -9.55 -16.62 5.62
CA SER A 77 -11.01 -16.85 5.59
C SER A 77 -11.76 -15.84 4.73
N ASN A 78 -11.31 -14.57 4.65
CA ASN A 78 -11.91 -13.57 3.76
C ASN A 78 -11.70 -13.96 2.28
N ILE A 79 -10.54 -14.51 1.95
CA ILE A 79 -10.23 -14.98 0.59
C ILE A 79 -11.10 -16.20 0.25
N HIS A 80 -11.21 -17.18 1.16
CA HIS A 80 -12.05 -18.37 0.97
C HIS A 80 -13.53 -18.01 0.79
N ALA A 81 -14.06 -17.09 1.60
CA ALA A 81 -15.42 -16.59 1.45
C ALA A 81 -15.65 -15.93 0.09
N GLY A 82 -14.69 -15.10 -0.34
CA GLY A 82 -14.73 -14.45 -1.64
C GLY A 82 -14.63 -15.45 -2.81
N ILE A 83 -13.80 -16.47 -2.72
CA ILE A 83 -13.73 -17.57 -3.71
C ILE A 83 -15.08 -18.30 -3.82
N LYS A 84 -15.73 -18.57 -2.69
CA LYS A 84 -17.05 -19.20 -2.67
C LYS A 84 -18.07 -18.32 -3.40
N ALA A 85 -18.10 -17.03 -3.12
CA ALA A 85 -18.95 -16.06 -3.80
C ALA A 85 -18.65 -15.99 -5.30
N TYR A 86 -17.36 -15.92 -5.67
CA TYR A 86 -16.91 -15.88 -7.06
C TYR A 86 -17.43 -17.10 -7.87
N LYS A 87 -17.26 -18.29 -7.33
CA LYS A 87 -17.69 -19.54 -7.96
C LYS A 87 -19.22 -19.65 -8.05
N ALA A 88 -19.94 -19.31 -6.97
CA ALA A 88 -21.39 -19.37 -6.93
C ALA A 88 -22.05 -18.42 -7.97
N GLY A 89 -21.50 -17.23 -8.15
CA GLY A 89 -21.94 -16.25 -9.14
C GLY A 89 -21.45 -16.52 -10.56
N LYS A 90 -20.60 -17.52 -10.78
CA LYS A 90 -19.93 -17.80 -12.07
C LYS A 90 -19.27 -16.53 -12.63
N HIS A 91 -18.54 -15.82 -11.77
CA HIS A 91 -17.86 -14.59 -12.14
C HIS A 91 -16.67 -14.86 -13.05
N ASP A 92 -16.31 -13.87 -13.89
CA ASP A 92 -15.26 -13.98 -14.90
C ASP A 92 -14.18 -12.88 -14.77
N GLY A 93 -14.28 -12.06 -13.72
CA GLY A 93 -13.33 -11.02 -13.38
C GLY A 93 -13.64 -10.40 -12.02
N VAL A 94 -12.74 -9.56 -11.55
CA VAL A 94 -12.85 -8.88 -10.25
C VAL A 94 -12.73 -7.37 -10.44
N ILE A 95 -13.64 -6.63 -9.82
CA ILE A 95 -13.47 -5.21 -9.53
C ILE A 95 -13.02 -5.13 -8.08
N ALA A 96 -11.74 -4.82 -7.85
CA ALA A 96 -11.18 -4.58 -6.53
C ALA A 96 -11.37 -3.10 -6.20
N PHE A 97 -12.24 -2.78 -5.24
CA PHE A 97 -12.65 -1.42 -4.91
C PHE A 97 -12.38 -1.12 -3.43
N GLY A 98 -11.72 -0.01 -3.12
CA GLY A 98 -11.51 0.41 -1.73
C GLY A 98 -10.09 0.78 -1.38
N GLY A 99 -9.75 0.67 -0.10
CA GLY A 99 -8.38 0.78 0.38
C GLY A 99 -7.57 -0.49 0.12
N GLY A 100 -6.32 -0.52 0.60
CA GLY A 100 -5.39 -1.64 0.36
C GLY A 100 -6.01 -3.02 0.63
N SER A 101 -6.75 -3.18 1.73
CA SER A 101 -7.38 -4.46 2.10
C SER A 101 -8.41 -4.93 1.06
N GLY A 102 -9.25 -4.02 0.56
CA GLY A 102 -10.22 -4.34 -0.49
C GLY A 102 -9.54 -4.72 -1.81
N LEU A 103 -8.49 -3.98 -2.17
CA LEU A 103 -7.70 -4.26 -3.37
C LEU A 103 -6.96 -5.59 -3.25
N ASP A 104 -6.33 -5.87 -2.12
CA ASP A 104 -5.55 -7.09 -1.89
C ASP A 104 -6.45 -8.33 -1.88
N VAL A 105 -7.57 -8.31 -1.14
CA VAL A 105 -8.54 -9.42 -1.14
C VAL A 105 -9.10 -9.65 -2.54
N GLY A 106 -9.44 -8.59 -3.27
CA GLY A 106 -9.91 -8.70 -4.66
C GLY A 106 -8.88 -9.40 -5.56
N LYS A 107 -7.60 -8.99 -5.47
CA LYS A 107 -6.51 -9.64 -6.22
C LYS A 107 -6.32 -11.10 -5.83
N LEU A 108 -6.37 -11.40 -4.53
CA LEU A 108 -6.18 -12.77 -4.04
C LEU A 108 -7.36 -13.69 -4.37
N ILE A 109 -8.60 -13.19 -4.41
CA ILE A 109 -9.74 -13.94 -4.95
C ILE A 109 -9.51 -14.26 -6.43
N ALA A 110 -9.11 -13.27 -7.24
CA ALA A 110 -8.82 -13.46 -8.65
C ALA A 110 -7.68 -14.46 -8.90
N LEU A 111 -6.66 -14.51 -8.02
CA LEU A 111 -5.58 -15.47 -8.07
C LEU A 111 -6.06 -16.88 -7.72
N MET A 112 -6.76 -17.01 -6.59
CA MET A 112 -6.92 -18.31 -5.91
C MET A 112 -8.18 -19.09 -6.33
N HIS A 113 -9.19 -18.48 -6.98
CA HIS A 113 -10.46 -19.16 -7.28
C HIS A 113 -10.30 -20.44 -8.13
N GLY A 114 -9.26 -20.51 -8.93
CA GLY A 114 -8.96 -21.67 -9.80
C GLY A 114 -7.80 -22.54 -9.33
N GLN A 115 -7.14 -22.19 -8.22
CA GLN A 115 -5.98 -22.91 -7.70
C GLN A 115 -6.41 -24.04 -6.75
N ALA A 116 -5.55 -25.07 -6.63
CA ALA A 116 -5.72 -26.21 -5.71
C ALA A 116 -4.71 -26.22 -4.54
N ILE A 117 -3.95 -25.14 -4.41
CA ILE A 117 -2.91 -24.94 -3.38
C ILE A 117 -3.36 -23.90 -2.36
N SER A 118 -2.69 -23.81 -1.21
CA SER A 118 -2.91 -22.75 -0.22
C SER A 118 -2.45 -21.40 -0.76
N VAL A 119 -3.09 -20.31 -0.31
CA VAL A 119 -2.63 -18.96 -0.63
C VAL A 119 -1.21 -18.71 -0.12
N PHE A 120 -0.83 -19.31 0.99
CA PHE A 120 0.52 -19.21 1.57
C PHE A 120 1.60 -19.96 0.78
N ASP A 121 1.23 -20.89 -0.11
CA ASP A 121 2.18 -21.51 -1.03
C ASP A 121 2.68 -20.55 -2.11
N LEU A 122 2.08 -19.37 -2.20
CA LEU A 122 2.41 -18.28 -3.15
C LEU A 122 3.03 -17.07 -2.44
N GLU A 123 3.59 -17.26 -1.24
CA GLU A 123 4.36 -16.21 -0.57
C GLU A 123 5.51 -15.73 -1.47
N ASP A 124 5.84 -14.43 -1.44
CA ASP A 124 6.88 -13.80 -2.28
C ASP A 124 8.29 -14.26 -1.86
N ILE A 125 8.56 -15.53 -2.11
CA ILE A 125 9.81 -16.22 -1.82
C ILE A 125 10.35 -16.87 -3.09
N GLY A 126 11.38 -16.28 -3.67
CA GLY A 126 12.04 -16.83 -4.86
C GLY A 126 11.06 -17.00 -6.02
N ASP A 127 10.85 -18.23 -6.46
CA ASP A 127 9.99 -18.59 -7.58
C ASP A 127 8.67 -19.27 -7.19
N TRP A 128 8.25 -19.16 -5.92
CA TRP A 128 7.03 -19.80 -5.43
C TRP A 128 5.77 -19.46 -6.23
N TRP A 129 5.72 -18.25 -6.80
CA TRP A 129 4.63 -17.82 -7.68
C TRP A 129 4.42 -18.76 -8.88
N THR A 130 5.44 -19.51 -9.33
CA THR A 130 5.35 -20.46 -10.44
C THR A 130 4.50 -21.69 -10.12
N ARG A 131 4.14 -21.90 -8.83
CA ARG A 131 3.26 -23.00 -8.39
C ARG A 131 1.81 -22.78 -8.80
N ALA A 132 1.42 -21.53 -9.09
CA ALA A 132 0.07 -21.22 -9.53
C ALA A 132 -0.11 -21.45 -11.04
N ASP A 133 -1.27 -21.97 -11.42
CA ASP A 133 -1.70 -22.04 -12.82
C ASP A 133 -2.16 -20.64 -13.28
N ALA A 134 -1.31 -19.94 -14.01
CA ALA A 134 -1.59 -18.58 -14.48
C ALA A 134 -2.81 -18.49 -15.40
N SER A 135 -3.19 -19.58 -16.10
CA SER A 135 -4.35 -19.61 -17.02
C SER A 135 -5.69 -19.51 -16.28
N LYS A 136 -5.68 -19.77 -14.96
CA LYS A 136 -6.86 -19.73 -14.08
C LYS A 136 -6.99 -18.43 -13.31
N ILE A 137 -6.11 -17.45 -13.55
CA ILE A 137 -6.15 -16.15 -12.87
C ILE A 137 -7.07 -15.21 -13.65
N SER A 138 -8.07 -14.68 -12.96
CA SER A 138 -9.05 -13.80 -13.59
C SER A 138 -8.53 -12.35 -13.75
N PRO A 139 -9.01 -11.62 -14.77
CA PRO A 139 -8.68 -10.20 -14.94
C PRO A 139 -9.22 -9.36 -13.79
N ILE A 140 -8.47 -8.30 -13.45
CA ILE A 140 -8.75 -7.41 -12.32
C ILE A 140 -8.79 -5.97 -12.84
N ILE A 141 -9.80 -5.20 -12.40
CA ILE A 141 -9.81 -3.74 -12.46
C ILE A 141 -9.73 -3.24 -11.02
N ALA A 142 -8.75 -2.38 -10.74
CA ALA A 142 -8.53 -1.84 -9.41
C ALA A 142 -8.99 -0.39 -9.33
N VAL A 143 -9.77 -0.07 -8.29
CA VAL A 143 -10.34 1.25 -8.04
C VAL A 143 -10.04 1.65 -6.60
N PRO A 144 -8.91 2.35 -6.34
CA PRO A 144 -8.56 2.77 -4.99
C PRO A 144 -9.44 3.92 -4.51
N THR A 145 -9.81 3.89 -3.23
CA THR A 145 -10.49 4.97 -2.52
C THR A 145 -9.61 5.64 -1.47
N THR A 146 -8.37 5.17 -1.33
CA THR A 146 -7.35 5.72 -0.44
C THR A 146 -6.05 5.96 -1.20
N ALA A 147 -5.32 6.99 -0.82
CA ALA A 147 -4.00 7.31 -1.37
C ALA A 147 -2.91 6.89 -0.37
N GLY A 148 -2.54 5.63 -0.37
CA GLY A 148 -1.59 5.05 0.59
C GLY A 148 -0.81 3.88 0.03
N THR A 149 -1.43 2.70 -0.02
CA THR A 149 -0.79 1.44 -0.39
C THR A 149 -0.33 1.37 -1.84
N GLY A 150 -1.06 2.03 -2.77
CA GLY A 150 -0.79 1.91 -4.20
C GLY A 150 -1.01 0.49 -4.74
N SER A 151 -1.82 -0.33 -4.05
CA SER A 151 -2.03 -1.74 -4.40
C SER A 151 -2.63 -1.93 -5.80
N GLU A 152 -3.26 -0.90 -6.35
CA GLU A 152 -3.82 -0.87 -7.71
C GLU A 152 -2.77 -1.02 -8.82
N VAL A 153 -1.51 -0.78 -8.53
CA VAL A 153 -0.37 -0.94 -9.45
C VAL A 153 0.62 -2.01 -8.98
N GLY A 154 0.22 -2.84 -8.02
CA GLY A 154 1.04 -3.89 -7.42
C GLY A 154 0.68 -5.30 -7.90
N ARG A 155 1.69 -6.18 -7.92
CA ARG A 155 1.58 -7.61 -8.27
C ARG A 155 1.50 -8.52 -7.05
N ALA A 156 1.16 -7.94 -5.90
CA ALA A 156 1.07 -8.67 -4.64
C ALA A 156 -0.22 -8.31 -3.90
N GLY A 157 -0.66 -9.18 -3.01
CA GLY A 157 -1.67 -8.92 -2.01
C GLY A 157 -1.14 -9.32 -0.63
N VAL A 158 -1.53 -8.59 0.41
CA VAL A 158 -1.11 -8.86 1.78
C VAL A 158 -2.23 -9.57 2.53
N VAL A 159 -1.88 -10.68 3.20
CA VAL A 159 -2.79 -11.43 4.05
C VAL A 159 -2.11 -11.74 5.38
N THR A 160 -2.85 -11.65 6.48
CA THR A 160 -2.34 -11.97 7.82
C THR A 160 -2.49 -13.46 8.07
N HIS A 161 -1.39 -14.12 8.43
CA HIS A 161 -1.42 -15.53 8.81
C HIS A 161 -2.18 -15.70 10.15
N PRO A 162 -3.19 -16.58 10.23
CA PRO A 162 -4.10 -16.61 11.38
C PRO A 162 -3.42 -17.04 12.69
N GLU A 163 -2.39 -17.88 12.61
CA GLU A 163 -1.71 -18.43 13.80
C GLU A 163 -0.50 -17.57 14.23
N THR A 164 0.31 -17.11 13.25
CA THR A 164 1.55 -16.38 13.56
C THR A 164 1.35 -14.88 13.64
N HIS A 165 0.19 -14.36 13.18
CA HIS A 165 -0.10 -12.93 13.04
C HIS A 165 0.89 -12.17 12.15
N GLU A 166 1.72 -12.89 11.41
CA GLU A 166 2.64 -12.30 10.43
C GLU A 166 1.89 -11.88 9.17
N LYS A 167 2.25 -10.73 8.63
CA LYS A 167 1.79 -10.32 7.30
C LYS A 167 2.57 -11.06 6.23
N LYS A 168 1.87 -11.82 5.42
CA LYS A 168 2.41 -12.56 4.29
C LYS A 168 2.13 -11.82 3.00
N ILE A 169 3.14 -11.63 2.19
CA ILE A 169 3.05 -11.02 0.86
C ILE A 169 2.85 -12.16 -0.13
N ILE A 170 1.69 -12.22 -0.75
CA ILE A 170 1.36 -13.21 -1.77
C ILE A 170 1.60 -12.57 -3.12
N PHE A 171 2.44 -13.17 -3.93
CA PHE A 171 2.90 -12.59 -5.18
C PHE A 171 2.57 -13.47 -6.39
N HIS A 172 2.10 -12.82 -7.46
CA HIS A 172 2.06 -13.42 -8.78
C HIS A 172 2.03 -12.34 -9.87
N PRO A 173 2.84 -12.42 -10.95
CA PRO A 173 2.87 -11.40 -12.01
C PRO A 173 1.50 -11.10 -12.64
N ALA A 174 0.65 -12.13 -12.79
CA ALA A 174 -0.65 -12.01 -13.46
C ALA A 174 -1.74 -11.34 -12.62
N ILE A 175 -1.55 -11.11 -11.29
CA ILE A 175 -2.51 -10.34 -10.48
C ILE A 175 -2.30 -8.82 -10.57
N MET A 176 -1.36 -8.39 -11.42
CA MET A 176 -1.33 -6.98 -11.80
C MET A 176 -2.70 -6.60 -12.39
N PRO A 177 -3.40 -5.61 -11.82
CA PRO A 177 -4.66 -5.16 -12.39
C PRO A 177 -4.49 -4.75 -13.85
N LYS A 178 -5.43 -5.08 -14.69
CA LYS A 178 -5.42 -4.69 -16.13
C LYS A 178 -5.55 -3.19 -16.29
N VAL A 179 -6.32 -2.57 -15.38
CA VAL A 179 -6.52 -1.12 -15.30
C VAL A 179 -6.56 -0.72 -13.83
N ALA A 180 -5.88 0.38 -13.49
CA ALA A 180 -6.03 1.14 -12.27
C ALA A 180 -6.84 2.40 -12.58
N LEU A 181 -8.01 2.55 -11.94
CA LEU A 181 -8.89 3.70 -12.15
C LEU A 181 -8.80 4.62 -10.94
N LEU A 182 -8.09 5.73 -11.11
CA LEU A 182 -7.81 6.71 -10.06
C LEU A 182 -8.78 7.89 -10.18
N ASP A 183 -9.90 7.82 -9.47
CA ASP A 183 -10.90 8.88 -9.43
C ASP A 183 -10.87 9.58 -8.07
N PRO A 184 -10.43 10.86 -7.99
CA PRO A 184 -10.33 11.58 -6.72
C PRO A 184 -11.68 11.78 -6.02
N GLU A 185 -12.81 11.75 -6.72
CA GLU A 185 -14.13 11.87 -6.11
C GLU A 185 -14.39 10.72 -5.13
N LEU A 186 -13.88 9.51 -5.42
CA LEU A 186 -14.05 8.33 -4.58
C LEU A 186 -13.28 8.41 -3.25
N SER A 187 -12.29 9.28 -3.16
CA SER A 187 -11.49 9.51 -1.95
C SER A 187 -11.91 10.77 -1.17
N ALA A 188 -12.76 11.62 -1.74
CA ALA A 188 -13.15 12.92 -1.16
C ALA A 188 -13.84 12.78 0.21
N GLY A 189 -14.58 11.68 0.43
CA GLY A 189 -15.24 11.38 1.70
C GLY A 189 -14.36 10.73 2.77
N LEU A 190 -13.08 10.43 2.46
CA LEU A 190 -12.19 9.78 3.43
C LEU A 190 -11.90 10.70 4.62
N PRO A 191 -12.13 10.23 5.88
CA PRO A 191 -11.89 11.05 7.07
C PRO A 191 -10.46 11.59 7.16
N PRO A 192 -10.25 12.80 7.74
CA PRO A 192 -8.93 13.43 7.83
C PRO A 192 -7.85 12.55 8.47
N LYS A 193 -8.19 11.82 9.54
CA LYS A 193 -7.25 10.91 10.22
C LYS A 193 -6.78 9.77 9.30
N LEU A 194 -7.69 9.19 8.53
CA LEU A 194 -7.34 8.15 7.56
C LEU A 194 -6.56 8.73 6.37
N THR A 195 -6.96 9.91 5.89
CA THR A 195 -6.20 10.63 4.84
C THR A 195 -4.77 10.89 5.28
N ALA A 196 -4.55 11.34 6.51
CA ALA A 196 -3.22 11.58 7.07
C ALA A 196 -2.41 10.28 7.17
N ALA A 197 -3.00 9.22 7.71
CA ALA A 197 -2.34 7.93 7.89
C ALA A 197 -1.95 7.30 6.53
N THR A 198 -2.88 7.23 5.58
CA THR A 198 -2.60 6.68 4.25
C THR A 198 -1.60 7.53 3.46
N GLY A 199 -1.68 8.85 3.55
CA GLY A 199 -0.72 9.73 2.91
C GLY A 199 0.70 9.60 3.48
N MET A 200 0.85 9.34 4.78
CA MET A 200 2.15 9.03 5.38
C MET A 200 2.67 7.66 4.95
N ASP A 201 1.80 6.70 4.65
CA ASP A 201 2.15 5.43 4.04
C ASP A 201 2.74 5.62 2.64
N ALA A 202 2.06 6.40 1.79
CA ALA A 202 2.58 6.78 0.47
C ALA A 202 3.95 7.48 0.56
N LEU A 203 4.14 8.34 1.56
CA LEU A 203 5.45 8.98 1.81
C LEU A 203 6.51 7.95 2.22
N ALA A 204 6.15 6.97 3.06
CA ALA A 204 7.07 5.91 3.46
C ALA A 204 7.51 5.06 2.25
N HIS A 205 6.57 4.68 1.37
CA HIS A 205 6.87 3.97 0.13
C HIS A 205 7.86 4.75 -0.75
N CYS A 206 7.57 6.02 -1.02
CA CYS A 206 8.45 6.87 -1.83
C CYS A 206 9.83 7.03 -1.19
N LEU A 207 9.90 7.31 0.11
CA LEU A 207 11.14 7.58 0.84
C LEU A 207 12.03 6.34 0.94
N GLU A 208 11.46 5.20 1.32
CA GLU A 208 12.23 3.96 1.45
C GLU A 208 12.72 3.47 0.10
N ALA A 209 11.86 3.47 -0.92
CA ALA A 209 12.26 3.14 -2.29
C ALA A 209 13.36 4.07 -2.82
N TYR A 210 13.29 5.37 -2.51
CA TYR A 210 14.32 6.35 -2.88
C TYR A 210 15.65 6.06 -2.20
N CYS A 211 15.64 5.61 -0.94
CA CYS A 211 16.84 5.34 -0.12
C CYS A 211 17.36 3.90 -0.25
N ALA A 212 16.58 2.96 -0.78
CA ALA A 212 16.98 1.55 -0.90
C ALA A 212 18.31 1.40 -1.67
N PRO A 213 19.18 0.43 -1.31
CA PRO A 213 20.53 0.33 -1.86
C PRO A 213 20.61 -0.24 -3.27
N PHE A 214 19.52 -0.83 -3.77
CA PHE A 214 19.53 -1.51 -5.05
C PHE A 214 19.56 -0.53 -6.23
N TYR A 215 20.21 -0.95 -7.32
CA TYR A 215 20.27 -0.15 -8.54
C TYR A 215 18.92 -0.20 -9.27
N HIS A 216 18.21 0.92 -9.30
CA HIS A 216 16.98 1.10 -10.06
C HIS A 216 16.69 2.60 -10.24
N PRO A 217 17.38 3.29 -11.16
CA PRO A 217 17.29 4.75 -11.28
C PRO A 217 15.89 5.24 -11.64
N LEU A 218 15.10 4.48 -12.43
CA LEU A 218 13.71 4.85 -12.74
C LEU A 218 12.84 4.88 -11.49
N ALA A 219 12.87 3.80 -10.68
CA ALA A 219 12.13 3.76 -9.41
C ALA A 219 12.58 4.87 -8.46
N LYS A 220 13.90 5.16 -8.41
CA LYS A 220 14.44 6.26 -7.60
C LYS A 220 13.87 7.61 -8.02
N GLY A 221 13.78 7.87 -9.34
CA GLY A 221 13.20 9.09 -9.89
C GLY A 221 11.71 9.21 -9.61
N VAL A 222 10.96 8.11 -9.80
CA VAL A 222 9.51 8.05 -9.51
C VAL A 222 9.24 8.32 -8.01
N GLY A 223 10.00 7.70 -7.11
CA GLY A 223 9.85 7.93 -5.66
C GLY A 223 10.15 9.38 -5.26
N LEU A 224 11.12 10.03 -5.92
CA LEU A 224 11.47 11.43 -5.66
C LEU A 224 10.33 12.37 -6.04
N GLU A 225 9.73 12.20 -7.23
CA GLU A 225 8.58 12.99 -7.67
C GLU A 225 7.35 12.70 -6.80
N GLY A 226 7.12 11.43 -6.41
CA GLY A 226 6.06 11.07 -5.48
C GLY A 226 6.16 11.84 -4.14
N MET A 227 7.37 12.00 -3.59
CA MET A 227 7.60 12.84 -2.39
C MET A 227 7.26 14.31 -2.63
N ALA A 228 7.50 14.86 -3.83
CA ALA A 228 7.14 16.24 -4.17
C ALA A 228 5.62 16.43 -4.17
N LEU A 229 4.89 15.55 -4.84
CA LEU A 229 3.42 15.58 -4.85
C LEU A 229 2.84 15.48 -3.43
N ILE A 230 3.37 14.58 -2.58
CA ILE A 230 2.92 14.43 -1.19
C ILE A 230 3.18 15.69 -0.39
N LYS A 231 4.38 16.27 -0.52
CA LYS A 231 4.76 17.51 0.18
C LYS A 231 3.78 18.65 -0.10
N ASP A 232 3.35 18.78 -1.34
CA ASP A 232 2.53 19.91 -1.77
C ASP A 232 1.03 19.67 -1.55
N ASN A 233 0.58 18.42 -1.39
CA ASN A 233 -0.84 18.07 -1.40
C ASN A 233 -1.36 17.38 -0.14
N LEU A 234 -0.55 16.62 0.64
CA LEU A 234 -1.07 15.85 1.76
C LEU A 234 -1.76 16.70 2.82
N ALA A 235 -1.13 17.77 3.27
CA ALA A 235 -1.73 18.66 4.27
C ALA A 235 -3.01 19.34 3.74
N LYS A 236 -3.08 19.65 2.44
CA LYS A 236 -4.29 20.18 1.81
C LYS A 236 -5.41 19.14 1.79
N ALA A 237 -5.12 17.92 1.35
CA ALA A 237 -6.09 16.82 1.31
C ALA A 237 -6.65 16.48 2.71
N VAL A 238 -5.82 16.58 3.76
CA VAL A 238 -6.26 16.37 5.16
C VAL A 238 -7.17 17.50 5.64
N LYS A 239 -6.81 18.76 5.37
CA LYS A 239 -7.56 19.94 5.84
C LYS A 239 -8.81 20.22 5.03
N LYS A 240 -8.76 19.95 3.72
CA LYS A 240 -9.82 20.24 2.76
C LYS A 240 -10.14 18.95 1.99
N GLY A 241 -10.85 18.02 2.62
CA GLY A 241 -11.14 16.72 2.06
C GLY A 241 -11.82 16.73 0.68
N GLN A 242 -12.49 17.82 0.32
CA GLN A 242 -13.18 18.01 -0.97
C GLN A 242 -12.27 18.66 -2.04
N ASP A 243 -11.01 18.93 -1.74
CA ASP A 243 -10.03 19.43 -2.72
C ASP A 243 -9.61 18.28 -3.64
N LEU A 244 -10.32 18.15 -4.77
CA LEU A 244 -10.11 17.05 -5.72
C LEU A 244 -8.73 17.08 -6.38
N ASP A 245 -8.13 18.26 -6.55
CA ASP A 245 -6.76 18.37 -7.07
C ASP A 245 -5.76 17.77 -6.08
N ALA A 246 -5.89 18.14 -4.79
CA ALA A 246 -5.04 17.57 -3.76
C ALA A 246 -5.26 16.05 -3.61
N ARG A 247 -6.51 15.57 -3.64
CA ARG A 247 -6.86 14.15 -3.62
C ARG A 247 -6.28 13.40 -4.81
N GLY A 248 -6.43 13.95 -6.01
CA GLY A 248 -5.92 13.36 -7.24
C GLY A 248 -4.39 13.25 -7.22
N ASN A 249 -3.69 14.32 -6.83
CA ASN A 249 -2.24 14.29 -6.70
C ASN A 249 -1.77 13.26 -5.66
N MET A 250 -2.50 13.08 -4.55
CA MET A 250 -2.20 12.05 -3.57
C MET A 250 -2.41 10.63 -4.11
N LEU A 251 -3.46 10.35 -4.91
CA LEU A 251 -3.66 9.07 -5.57
C LEU A 251 -2.51 8.75 -6.53
N VAL A 252 -2.11 9.72 -7.35
CA VAL A 252 -0.95 9.55 -8.24
C VAL A 252 0.32 9.29 -7.44
N ALA A 253 0.59 10.07 -6.39
CA ALA A 253 1.76 9.88 -5.53
C ALA A 253 1.80 8.50 -4.86
N SER A 254 0.64 7.98 -4.43
CA SER A 254 0.51 6.63 -3.89
C SER A 254 0.89 5.57 -4.92
N SER A 255 0.35 5.66 -6.14
CA SER A 255 0.71 4.76 -7.25
C SER A 255 2.20 4.88 -7.61
N MET A 256 2.78 6.09 -7.55
CA MET A 256 4.21 6.30 -7.76
C MET A 256 5.04 5.62 -6.68
N GLY A 257 4.68 5.73 -5.40
CA GLY A 257 5.33 5.04 -4.29
C GLY A 257 5.32 3.53 -4.47
N ALA A 258 4.17 2.97 -4.80
CA ALA A 258 4.01 1.54 -5.06
C ALA A 258 4.78 1.07 -6.31
N THR A 259 4.89 1.89 -7.34
CA THR A 259 5.75 1.61 -8.49
C THR A 259 7.23 1.65 -8.10
N ALA A 260 7.60 2.59 -7.24
CA ALA A 260 8.98 2.79 -6.82
C ALA A 260 9.49 1.68 -5.88
N PHE A 261 8.64 1.08 -5.03
CA PHE A 261 9.10 0.09 -4.06
C PHE A 261 9.54 -1.26 -4.67
N GLN A 262 9.42 -1.48 -5.98
CA GLN A 262 10.17 -2.53 -6.64
C GLN A 262 11.69 -2.39 -6.47
N ARG A 263 12.18 -1.21 -6.07
CA ARG A 263 13.56 -0.99 -5.65
C ARG A 263 13.83 -1.50 -4.22
N GLY A 264 12.81 -1.76 -3.43
CA GLY A 264 12.84 -2.23 -2.06
C GLY A 264 12.20 -1.26 -1.08
N LEU A 265 11.72 -1.79 0.03
CA LEU A 265 11.30 -1.06 1.22
C LEU A 265 12.39 -1.15 2.29
N GLY A 266 12.11 -0.75 3.53
CA GLY A 266 13.12 -0.72 4.58
C GLY A 266 12.57 -0.88 6.00
N ALA A 267 13.28 -0.33 6.97
CA ALA A 267 13.01 -0.51 8.38
C ALA A 267 11.74 0.21 8.87
N ILE A 268 11.18 1.18 8.11
CA ILE A 268 9.88 1.76 8.44
C ILE A 268 8.82 0.65 8.35
N HIS A 269 8.75 -0.04 7.22
CA HIS A 269 7.82 -1.14 7.01
C HIS A 269 8.16 -2.35 7.87
N ALA A 270 9.44 -2.72 7.98
CA ALA A 270 9.87 -3.84 8.80
C ALA A 270 9.51 -3.69 10.29
N LEU A 271 9.41 -2.48 10.83
CA LEU A 271 8.90 -2.21 12.18
C LEU A 271 7.37 -2.11 12.22
N SER A 272 6.76 -1.50 11.22
CA SER A 272 5.30 -1.27 11.20
C SER A 272 4.51 -2.57 11.06
N HIS A 273 5.01 -3.56 10.33
CA HIS A 273 4.34 -4.85 10.16
C HIS A 273 4.18 -5.60 11.49
N PRO A 274 5.25 -5.83 12.31
CA PRO A 274 5.09 -6.43 13.62
C PRO A 274 4.17 -5.64 14.56
N PHE A 275 4.34 -4.31 14.63
CA PHE A 275 3.45 -3.49 15.46
C PHE A 275 1.99 -3.59 14.99
N GLY A 276 1.74 -3.61 13.68
CA GLY A 276 0.40 -3.78 13.14
C GLY A 276 -0.20 -5.15 13.44
N GLY A 277 0.58 -6.24 13.29
CA GLY A 277 0.12 -7.59 13.58
C GLY A 277 -0.13 -7.86 15.06
N LEU A 278 0.72 -7.31 15.94
CA LEU A 278 0.67 -7.57 17.39
C LEU A 278 -0.32 -6.68 18.15
N TYR A 279 -0.63 -5.48 17.64
CA TYR A 279 -1.46 -4.48 18.32
C TYR A 279 -2.70 -4.06 17.49
N ASP A 280 -2.91 -4.68 16.32
CA ASP A 280 -4.01 -4.34 15.37
C ASP A 280 -4.07 -2.84 15.03
N ALA A 281 -2.90 -2.20 14.95
CA ALA A 281 -2.78 -0.77 14.68
C ALA A 281 -2.77 -0.48 13.18
N HIS A 282 -3.27 0.70 12.80
CA HIS A 282 -3.37 1.11 11.40
C HIS A 282 -1.97 1.27 10.77
N HIS A 283 -1.71 0.54 9.70
CA HIS A 283 -0.39 0.42 9.05
C HIS A 283 0.23 1.78 8.69
N GLY A 284 -0.49 2.63 7.94
CA GLY A 284 0.03 3.93 7.53
C GLY A 284 0.26 4.89 8.71
N LEU A 285 -0.52 4.76 9.80
CA LEU A 285 -0.26 5.51 11.03
C LEU A 285 1.07 5.10 11.66
N LEU A 286 1.32 3.79 11.73
CA LEU A 286 2.59 3.25 12.22
C LEU A 286 3.77 3.74 11.37
N ASN A 287 3.66 3.66 10.04
CA ASN A 287 4.68 4.17 9.12
C ASN A 287 4.97 5.66 9.38
N GLY A 288 3.93 6.48 9.55
CA GLY A 288 4.08 7.89 9.88
C GLY A 288 4.79 8.15 11.21
N ILE A 289 4.49 7.34 12.24
CA ILE A 289 5.12 7.48 13.56
C ILE A 289 6.57 7.06 13.53
N VAL A 290 6.91 5.89 12.97
CA VAL A 290 8.29 5.34 13.01
C VAL A 290 9.25 6.00 12.04
N MET A 291 8.75 6.61 10.97
CA MET A 291 9.54 7.22 9.88
C MET A 291 10.71 8.09 10.33
N PRO A 292 10.57 9.13 11.19
CA PRO A 292 11.69 10.00 11.55
C PRO A 292 12.77 9.29 12.37
N TYR A 293 12.40 8.29 13.16
CA TYR A 293 13.36 7.49 13.92
C TYR A 293 14.22 6.62 12.99
N VAL A 294 13.59 5.98 12.02
CA VAL A 294 14.28 5.17 11.00
C VAL A 294 15.14 6.05 10.09
N LEU A 295 14.61 7.20 9.66
CA LEU A 295 15.38 8.17 8.86
C LEU A 295 16.67 8.57 9.58
N LYS A 296 16.59 8.92 10.87
CA LYS A 296 17.74 9.28 11.68
C LYS A 296 18.71 8.10 11.88
N ALA A 297 18.19 6.89 12.09
CA ALA A 297 19.01 5.69 12.25
C ALA A 297 19.80 5.34 10.96
N ASN A 298 19.22 5.59 9.79
CA ASN A 298 19.84 5.35 8.49
C ASN A 298 20.75 6.49 8.02
N ARG A 299 20.81 7.64 8.70
CA ARG A 299 21.48 8.88 8.27
C ARG A 299 22.85 8.62 7.64
N LYS A 300 23.70 7.85 8.30
CA LYS A 300 25.08 7.56 7.87
C LYS A 300 25.18 7.04 6.42
N LYS A 301 24.13 6.37 5.92
CA LYS A 301 24.12 5.78 4.57
C LYS A 301 23.33 6.59 3.56
N ILE A 302 22.33 7.37 4.02
CA ILE A 302 21.36 8.04 3.13
C ILE A 302 21.53 9.57 3.12
N GLU A 303 22.45 10.15 3.88
CA GLU A 303 22.55 11.61 4.05
C GLU A 303 22.62 12.35 2.71
N LYS A 304 23.48 11.92 1.80
CA LYS A 304 23.61 12.52 0.45
C LYS A 304 22.35 12.38 -0.40
N ASP A 305 21.67 11.24 -0.30
CA ASP A 305 20.40 11.03 -1.01
C ASP A 305 19.31 11.95 -0.46
N ILE A 306 19.23 12.08 0.86
CA ILE A 306 18.26 12.97 1.51
C ILE A 306 18.57 14.46 1.25
N GLU A 307 19.84 14.86 1.20
CA GLU A 307 20.24 16.23 0.81
C GLU A 307 19.80 16.54 -0.63
N ARG A 308 19.99 15.59 -1.56
CA ARG A 308 19.49 15.71 -2.92
C ARG A 308 17.96 15.79 -2.97
N ALA A 309 17.25 14.95 -2.21
CA ALA A 309 15.80 15.02 -2.11
C ALA A 309 15.35 16.35 -1.51
N ALA A 310 15.98 16.83 -0.44
CA ALA A 310 15.69 18.14 0.16
C ALA A 310 15.83 19.28 -0.86
N ALA A 311 16.94 19.29 -1.61
CA ALA A 311 17.18 20.30 -2.65
C ALA A 311 16.09 20.25 -3.74
N TYR A 312 15.74 19.06 -4.23
CA TYR A 312 14.68 18.87 -5.22
C TYR A 312 13.32 19.36 -4.72
N LEU A 313 13.01 19.10 -3.45
CA LEU A 313 11.76 19.51 -2.79
C LEU A 313 11.75 20.99 -2.36
N GLY A 314 12.84 21.74 -2.59
CA GLY A 314 12.97 23.12 -2.14
C GLY A 314 13.09 23.27 -0.61
N ILE A 315 13.52 22.20 0.09
CA ILE A 315 13.69 22.20 1.54
C ILE A 315 15.12 22.63 1.87
N LYS A 316 15.27 23.75 2.58
CA LYS A 316 16.58 24.24 3.04
C LYS A 316 17.09 23.44 4.24
N GLY A 317 18.43 23.33 4.38
CA GLY A 317 19.07 22.71 5.55
C GLY A 317 19.41 21.21 5.39
N GLY A 318 19.39 20.69 4.15
CA GLY A 318 19.82 19.34 3.82
C GLY A 318 19.07 18.26 4.62
N PHE A 319 19.81 17.27 5.15
CA PHE A 319 19.22 16.19 5.94
C PHE A 319 18.41 16.68 7.16
N ASN A 320 18.94 17.64 7.91
CA ASN A 320 18.25 18.16 9.10
C ASN A 320 16.97 18.94 8.71
N GLY A 321 17.02 19.68 7.59
CA GLY A 321 15.86 20.36 7.03
C GLY A 321 14.77 19.39 6.61
N PHE A 322 15.14 18.29 5.94
CA PHE A 322 14.22 17.24 5.53
C PHE A 322 13.58 16.55 6.75
N LEU A 323 14.36 16.19 7.77
CA LEU A 323 13.84 15.61 9.01
C LEU A 323 12.88 16.59 9.71
N LYS A 324 13.23 17.87 9.79
CA LYS A 324 12.34 18.90 10.34
C LYS A 324 11.03 19.04 9.56
N TRP A 325 11.09 18.94 8.24
CA TRP A 325 9.88 18.95 7.40
C TRP A 325 8.96 17.77 7.72
N ILE A 326 9.49 16.53 7.81
CA ILE A 326 8.69 15.36 8.19
C ILE A 326 8.02 15.56 9.56
N LEU A 327 8.76 16.05 10.55
CA LEU A 327 8.23 16.32 11.89
C LEU A 327 7.13 17.38 11.87
N SER A 328 7.32 18.44 11.08
CA SER A 328 6.34 19.52 10.92
C SER A 328 5.08 19.04 10.22
N LEU A 329 5.23 18.27 9.13
CA LEU A 329 4.12 17.67 8.39
C LEU A 329 3.29 16.76 9.32
N ARG A 330 3.94 15.85 10.07
CA ARG A 330 3.26 14.99 11.04
C ARG A 330 2.42 15.77 12.04
N LYS A 331 3.01 16.81 12.64
CA LYS A 331 2.31 17.70 13.58
C LYS A 331 1.12 18.38 12.93
N GLU A 332 1.29 18.88 11.70
CA GLU A 332 0.27 19.60 10.95
C GLU A 332 -0.94 18.72 10.61
N ILE A 333 -0.73 17.44 10.29
CA ILE A 333 -1.79 16.51 9.91
C ILE A 333 -2.25 15.60 11.06
N GLY A 334 -1.76 15.83 12.28
CA GLY A 334 -2.21 15.12 13.48
C GLY A 334 -1.68 13.70 13.66
N ILE A 335 -0.52 13.37 13.07
CA ILE A 335 0.16 12.08 13.33
C ILE A 335 0.90 12.17 14.68
N PRO A 336 0.68 11.22 15.62
CA PRO A 336 1.34 11.19 16.91
C PRO A 336 2.87 11.16 16.83
N HIS A 337 3.53 11.66 17.87
CA HIS A 337 4.98 11.68 17.88
C HIS A 337 5.59 10.30 18.19
N LYS A 338 4.96 9.51 19.02
CA LYS A 338 5.45 8.21 19.49
C LYS A 338 4.35 7.16 19.54
N LEU A 339 4.74 5.89 19.54
CA LEU A 339 3.82 4.77 19.56
C LEU A 339 3.05 4.66 20.90
N ALA A 340 3.61 5.14 22.00
CA ALA A 340 2.89 5.19 23.28
C ALA A 340 1.63 6.06 23.22
N ASP A 341 1.59 7.08 22.35
CA ASP A 341 0.42 7.94 22.17
C ASP A 341 -0.79 7.22 21.54
N ILE A 342 -0.57 6.02 21.00
CA ILE A 342 -1.61 5.13 20.45
C ILE A 342 -1.75 3.82 21.25
N GLY A 343 -1.23 3.78 22.49
CA GLY A 343 -1.40 2.65 23.41
C GLY A 343 -0.39 1.50 23.23
N ILE A 344 0.64 1.67 22.40
CA ILE A 344 1.69 0.66 22.22
C ILE A 344 2.79 0.86 23.27
N ASP A 345 3.07 -0.20 24.06
CA ASP A 345 4.06 -0.18 25.14
C ASP A 345 5.37 -0.93 24.78
N THR A 346 6.26 -1.01 25.75
CA THR A 346 7.59 -1.64 25.59
C THR A 346 7.62 -3.14 25.91
N LYS A 347 6.50 -3.78 26.24
CA LYS A 347 6.48 -5.17 26.76
C LYS A 347 6.86 -6.21 25.69
N ARG A 348 6.47 -5.95 24.43
CA ARG A 348 6.68 -6.90 23.31
C ARG A 348 7.83 -6.54 22.37
N LEU A 349 8.78 -5.69 22.81
CA LEU A 349 9.88 -5.22 21.94
C LEU A 349 10.82 -6.34 21.45
N ASP A 350 10.99 -7.41 22.21
CA ASP A 350 11.78 -8.58 21.77
C ASP A 350 11.11 -9.31 20.63
N GLU A 351 9.80 -9.46 20.71
CA GLU A 351 8.98 -10.07 19.67
C GLU A 351 8.97 -9.22 18.41
N VAL A 352 8.73 -7.91 18.55
CA VAL A 352 8.79 -6.94 17.45
C VAL A 352 10.16 -7.02 16.74
N ALA A 353 11.26 -7.05 17.47
CA ALA A 353 12.60 -7.09 16.88
C ALA A 353 12.86 -8.39 16.12
N LYS A 354 12.43 -9.55 16.67
CA LYS A 354 12.54 -10.86 16.00
C LYS A 354 11.71 -10.94 14.72
N MET A 355 10.52 -10.33 14.70
CA MET A 355 9.69 -10.26 13.50
C MET A 355 10.28 -9.28 12.49
N ALA A 356 10.72 -8.10 12.93
CA ALA A 356 11.24 -7.05 12.05
C ALA A 356 12.49 -7.49 11.27
N ILE A 357 13.42 -8.24 11.89
CA ILE A 357 14.62 -8.72 11.17
C ILE A 357 14.29 -9.77 10.10
N LYS A 358 13.17 -10.48 10.25
CA LYS A 358 12.69 -11.48 9.29
C LYS A 358 11.75 -10.90 8.23
N ASP A 359 11.31 -9.66 8.42
CA ASP A 359 10.39 -9.01 7.49
C ASP A 359 11.04 -8.83 6.11
N PRO A 360 10.34 -9.13 5.02
CA PRO A 360 10.88 -8.96 3.66
C PRO A 360 11.39 -7.54 3.38
N SER A 361 10.77 -6.52 4.00
CA SER A 361 11.19 -5.12 3.84
C SER A 361 12.56 -4.82 4.46
N ALA A 362 13.00 -5.58 5.46
CA ALA A 362 14.27 -5.36 6.14
C ALA A 362 15.47 -5.46 5.18
N GLY A 363 15.38 -6.34 4.17
CA GLY A 363 16.43 -6.54 3.17
C GLY A 363 16.72 -5.32 2.30
N GLY A 364 15.75 -4.43 2.12
CA GLY A 364 15.89 -3.18 1.36
C GLY A 364 16.36 -1.98 2.19
N ASN A 365 16.54 -2.13 3.50
CA ASN A 365 17.02 -1.02 4.34
C ASN A 365 18.50 -0.70 4.05
N PRO A 366 18.88 0.58 3.94
CA PRO A 366 20.27 0.99 3.64
C PRO A 366 21.33 0.51 4.64
N ILE A 367 20.93 0.31 5.89
CA ILE A 367 21.75 -0.31 6.95
C ILE A 367 21.05 -1.60 7.38
N GLN A 368 21.74 -2.73 7.23
CA GLN A 368 21.21 -3.99 7.73
C GLN A 368 21.29 -3.99 9.26
N PHE A 369 20.14 -3.82 9.91
CA PHE A 369 20.07 -3.79 11.37
C PHE A 369 20.04 -5.20 11.96
N SER A 370 20.80 -5.41 13.03
CA SER A 370 20.69 -6.60 13.88
C SER A 370 19.40 -6.57 14.71
N GLU A 371 18.98 -7.71 15.26
CA GLU A 371 17.83 -7.80 16.17
C GLU A 371 17.96 -6.81 17.34
N LYS A 372 19.16 -6.69 17.95
CA LYS A 372 19.44 -5.72 19.02
C LYS A 372 19.23 -4.27 18.57
N GLN A 373 19.59 -3.93 17.33
CA GLN A 373 19.38 -2.59 16.78
C GLN A 373 17.91 -2.32 16.47
N TYR A 374 17.18 -3.31 15.92
CA TYR A 374 15.71 -3.20 15.75
C TYR A 374 15.01 -3.00 17.10
N LYS A 375 15.38 -3.76 18.15
CA LYS A 375 14.84 -3.58 19.51
C LYS A 375 15.07 -2.17 20.05
N ALA A 376 16.31 -1.67 19.92
CA ALA A 376 16.66 -0.32 20.37
C ALA A 376 15.87 0.76 19.61
N LEU A 377 15.73 0.59 18.29
CA LEU A 377 14.99 1.52 17.43
C LEU A 377 13.49 1.48 17.75
N ALA A 378 12.90 0.29 17.91
CA ALA A 378 11.52 0.10 18.33
C ALA A 378 11.24 0.78 19.68
N LYS A 379 12.16 0.64 20.66
CA LYS A 379 12.05 1.33 21.95
C LYS A 379 11.96 2.84 21.75
N LYS A 380 12.83 3.43 20.96
CA LYS A 380 12.82 4.88 20.66
C LYS A 380 11.47 5.31 20.02
N CYS A 381 10.93 4.50 19.11
CA CYS A 381 9.62 4.79 18.51
C CYS A 381 8.48 4.77 19.56
N VAL A 382 8.58 3.90 20.59
CA VAL A 382 7.61 3.84 21.67
C VAL A 382 7.77 5.00 22.64
N THR A 383 9.01 5.32 23.07
CA THR A 383 9.28 6.34 24.10
C THR A 383 9.30 7.77 23.56
N GLY A 384 9.56 7.95 22.26
CA GLY A 384 9.67 9.26 21.63
C GLY A 384 11.08 9.84 21.61
N ASP A 385 12.10 9.04 21.86
CA ASP A 385 13.52 9.47 21.93
C ASP A 385 14.13 9.56 20.51
N LEU A 386 13.89 10.68 19.84
CA LEU A 386 14.37 10.93 18.48
C LEU A 386 15.81 11.43 18.44
#